data_39e02b5e393d2d0fd1530867d953192d
#
_entry.id   39e02b5e393d2d0fd1530867d953192d
#
_cell.length_a   1.000
_cell.length_b   1.000
_cell.length_c   1.000
_cell.angle_alpha   90.00
_cell.angle_beta   90.00
_cell.angle_gamma   90.00
#
_symmetry.space_group_name_H-M   'P 1'
#
loop_
_entity.id
_entity.type
_entity.pdbx_description
1 polymer ?
#
loop_
_entity_poly.entity_id
_entity_poly.type
_entity_poly.pdbx_seq_one_letter_code
_entity_poly.pdbx_strand_id
1 'polypeptide(L)'
;LAYDPSTKQTRVVARGLSFANGIALSQDQQSLFVCETGKYRVWKLSVFAQDLTVTDAPQNRESPQAQVLLDNLPGYPDNLMRGQSGRIWLGFAKPRNAVIDNLSGQPFLRKLILRLPRALWPIPRPYGHVLAFTESGEVVADLQDPSGKYPETTSVTETTDRLYIQSLHAKTLGWLPK
;
A
#
# COMPACT_ATOMS: atom_id res chain seq x y z
N LEU A 1 1.83 -0.82 -15.21
CA LEU A 1 2.10 -1.42 -16.53
C LEU A 1 1.72 -2.89 -16.54
N ALA A 2 1.32 -3.42 -17.71
CA ALA A 2 1.15 -4.85 -17.96
C ALA A 2 2.05 -5.25 -19.14
N TYR A 3 2.76 -6.35 -18.98
CA TYR A 3 3.61 -6.93 -20.03
C TYR A 3 3.00 -8.23 -20.52
N ASP A 4 2.90 -8.36 -21.84
CA ASP A 4 2.46 -9.59 -22.50
C ASP A 4 3.69 -10.34 -23.02
N PRO A 5 4.03 -11.51 -22.45
CA PRO A 5 5.20 -12.27 -22.88
C PRO A 5 5.07 -12.88 -24.28
N SER A 6 3.86 -13.08 -24.79
CA SER A 6 3.63 -13.64 -26.13
C SER A 6 3.92 -12.65 -27.24
N THR A 7 3.49 -11.40 -27.05
CA THR A 7 3.70 -10.29 -28.02
C THR A 7 4.93 -9.46 -27.70
N LYS A 8 5.52 -9.62 -26.50
CA LYS A 8 6.63 -8.81 -25.95
C LYS A 8 6.28 -7.32 -25.84
N GLN A 9 5.00 -7.00 -25.74
CA GLN A 9 4.52 -5.63 -25.64
C GLN A 9 4.19 -5.25 -24.19
N THR A 10 4.42 -3.98 -23.87
CA THR A 10 4.02 -3.39 -22.60
C THR A 10 2.94 -2.36 -22.84
N ARG A 11 1.86 -2.43 -22.05
CA ARG A 11 0.80 -1.42 -22.08
C ARG A 11 0.63 -0.73 -20.73
N VAL A 12 0.10 0.47 -20.74
CA VAL A 12 -0.31 1.17 -19.52
C VAL A 12 -1.69 0.65 -19.11
N VAL A 13 -1.81 0.24 -17.85
CA VAL A 13 -3.11 -0.12 -17.25
C VAL A 13 -3.76 1.13 -16.66
N ALA A 14 -3.04 1.82 -15.78
CA ALA A 14 -3.54 3.02 -15.11
C ALA A 14 -2.44 4.07 -14.94
N ARG A 15 -2.85 5.35 -14.89
CA ARG A 15 -2.03 6.55 -14.67
C ARG A 15 -2.60 7.39 -13.52
N GLY A 16 -1.82 8.36 -13.06
CA GLY A 16 -2.26 9.34 -12.05
C GLY A 16 -2.10 8.88 -10.61
N LEU A 17 -1.61 7.66 -10.39
CA LEU A 17 -1.31 7.15 -9.05
C LEU A 17 -0.07 7.83 -8.46
N SER A 18 -0.21 8.34 -7.24
CA SER A 18 0.90 8.90 -6.46
C SER A 18 1.66 7.77 -5.76
N PHE A 19 2.77 7.36 -6.31
CA PHE A 19 3.57 6.26 -5.82
C PHE A 19 2.76 4.94 -5.76
N ALA A 20 2.38 4.41 -6.93
CA ALA A 20 1.86 3.06 -7.04
C ALA A 20 2.91 2.06 -6.56
N ASN A 21 2.55 1.22 -5.57
CA ASN A 21 3.47 0.29 -4.91
C ASN A 21 2.95 -1.15 -5.02
N GLY A 22 2.55 -1.76 -3.92
CA GLY A 22 2.09 -3.14 -3.89
C GLY A 22 0.90 -3.41 -4.81
N ILE A 23 0.89 -4.60 -5.41
CA ILE A 23 -0.19 -5.06 -6.27
C ILE A 23 -0.56 -6.51 -5.95
N ALA A 24 -1.86 -6.79 -5.93
CA ALA A 24 -2.38 -8.16 -5.82
C ALA A 24 -3.53 -8.36 -6.80
N LEU A 25 -3.67 -9.59 -7.32
CA LEU A 25 -4.74 -9.96 -8.22
C LEU A 25 -5.95 -10.49 -7.40
N SER A 26 -7.20 -10.19 -7.80
CA SER A 26 -8.40 -10.79 -7.21
C SER A 26 -8.47 -12.31 -7.47
N GLN A 27 -9.28 -13.01 -6.69
CA GLN A 27 -9.41 -14.47 -6.81
C GLN A 27 -9.96 -14.89 -8.18
N ASP A 28 -10.90 -14.12 -8.70
CA ASP A 28 -11.50 -14.31 -10.03
C ASP A 28 -10.62 -13.79 -11.17
N GLN A 29 -9.47 -13.20 -10.85
CA GLN A 29 -8.53 -12.59 -11.79
C GLN A 29 -9.11 -11.46 -12.65
N GLN A 30 -10.19 -10.82 -12.22
CA GLN A 30 -10.84 -9.73 -12.94
C GLN A 30 -10.42 -8.34 -12.42
N SER A 31 -9.83 -8.27 -11.24
CA SER A 31 -9.44 -7.03 -10.58
C SER A 31 -8.01 -7.05 -10.07
N LEU A 32 -7.40 -5.88 -10.02
CA LEU A 32 -6.10 -5.61 -9.40
C LEU A 32 -6.32 -4.73 -8.18
N PHE A 33 -5.78 -5.13 -7.04
CA PHE A 33 -5.65 -4.26 -5.87
C PHE A 33 -4.29 -3.58 -5.94
N VAL A 34 -4.26 -2.24 -5.81
CA VAL A 34 -3.05 -1.45 -5.98
C VAL A 34 -2.92 -0.47 -4.83
N CYS A 35 -1.80 -0.55 -4.10
CA CYS A 35 -1.46 0.47 -3.11
C CYS A 35 -1.08 1.78 -3.79
N GLU A 36 -1.69 2.87 -3.35
CA GLU A 36 -1.25 4.23 -3.65
C GLU A 36 -0.63 4.83 -2.38
N THR A 37 0.66 4.59 -2.21
CA THR A 37 1.42 4.95 -1.00
C THR A 37 1.33 6.44 -0.68
N GLY A 38 1.45 7.29 -1.69
CA GLY A 38 1.43 8.74 -1.52
C GLY A 38 0.07 9.34 -1.14
N LYS A 39 -1.00 8.54 -1.18
CA LYS A 39 -2.37 8.96 -0.86
C LYS A 39 -3.02 8.13 0.24
N TYR A 40 -2.28 7.23 0.89
CA TYR A 40 -2.78 6.39 1.98
C TYR A 40 -4.02 5.58 1.63
N ARG A 41 -4.02 4.90 0.46
CA ARG A 41 -5.19 4.16 0.00
C ARG A 41 -4.86 2.95 -0.85
N VAL A 42 -5.87 2.09 -1.03
CA VAL A 42 -5.84 0.95 -1.94
C VAL A 42 -6.93 1.13 -2.99
N TRP A 43 -6.55 0.99 -4.23
CA TRP A 43 -7.46 0.94 -5.37
C TRP A 43 -7.83 -0.49 -5.72
N LYS A 44 -9.05 -0.68 -6.21
CA LYS A 44 -9.49 -1.84 -6.98
C LYS A 44 -9.66 -1.39 -8.43
N LEU A 45 -8.85 -1.94 -9.33
CA LEU A 45 -8.84 -1.61 -10.75
C LEU A 45 -9.22 -2.83 -11.57
N SER A 46 -9.91 -2.65 -12.69
CA SER A 46 -10.15 -3.73 -13.65
C SER A 46 -8.85 -4.17 -14.31
N VAL A 47 -8.62 -5.48 -14.47
CA VAL A 47 -7.48 -6.01 -15.25
C VAL A 47 -7.56 -5.65 -16.73
N PHE A 48 -8.78 -5.36 -17.23
CA PHE A 48 -9.03 -4.95 -18.60
C PHE A 48 -8.87 -3.45 -18.83
N ALA A 49 -8.58 -2.66 -17.79
CA ALA A 49 -8.35 -1.24 -17.93
C ALA A 49 -7.19 -0.97 -18.90
N GLN A 50 -7.40 0.02 -19.79
CA GLN A 50 -6.40 0.46 -20.75
C GLN A 50 -6.25 1.97 -20.63
N ASP A 51 -5.03 2.40 -20.31
CA ASP A 51 -4.66 3.81 -20.17
C ASP A 51 -5.61 4.61 -19.26
N LEU A 52 -6.15 3.95 -18.23
CA LEU A 52 -7.09 4.53 -17.27
C LEU A 52 -6.42 5.64 -16.48
N THR A 53 -6.96 6.84 -16.51
CA THR A 53 -6.50 7.94 -15.66
C THR A 53 -7.31 7.95 -14.37
N VAL A 54 -6.66 7.65 -13.25
CA VAL A 54 -7.26 7.77 -11.91
C VAL A 54 -6.95 9.14 -11.33
N THR A 55 -7.96 9.79 -10.78
CA THR A 55 -7.85 11.11 -10.16
C THR A 55 -8.62 11.16 -8.84
N ASP A 56 -8.42 12.22 -8.07
CA ASP A 56 -9.17 12.44 -6.83
C ASP A 56 -10.62 12.92 -7.06
N ALA A 57 -11.01 13.16 -8.31
CA ALA A 57 -12.38 13.53 -8.64
C ALA A 57 -13.35 12.40 -8.27
N PRO A 58 -14.47 12.71 -7.60
CA PRO A 58 -15.41 11.69 -7.09
C PRO A 58 -15.86 10.69 -8.16
N GLN A 59 -16.16 11.15 -9.36
CA GLN A 59 -16.59 10.30 -10.49
C GLN A 59 -15.54 9.30 -10.96
N ASN A 60 -14.25 9.53 -10.65
CA ASN A 60 -13.15 8.64 -11.01
C ASN A 60 -12.75 7.69 -9.87
N ARG A 61 -13.33 7.90 -8.67
CA ARG A 61 -13.08 7.06 -7.51
C ARG A 61 -14.05 5.87 -7.39
N GLU A 62 -15.15 5.91 -8.15
CA GLU A 62 -16.24 4.93 -8.11
C GLU A 62 -16.71 4.58 -9.53
N SER A 63 -15.76 4.35 -10.44
CA SER A 63 -16.12 3.89 -11.79
C SER A 63 -16.10 2.36 -11.87
N PRO A 64 -16.77 1.75 -12.86
CA PRO A 64 -16.69 0.30 -13.08
C PRO A 64 -15.26 -0.21 -13.32
N GLN A 65 -14.34 0.66 -13.72
CA GLN A 65 -12.95 0.31 -14.00
C GLN A 65 -12.00 0.68 -12.85
N ALA A 66 -12.42 1.55 -11.91
CA ALA A 66 -11.62 2.00 -10.78
C ALA A 66 -12.52 2.30 -9.58
N GLN A 67 -12.14 1.77 -8.44
CA GLN A 67 -12.78 2.04 -7.15
C GLN A 67 -11.71 2.25 -6.08
N VAL A 68 -11.88 3.26 -5.23
CA VAL A 68 -11.10 3.35 -4.00
C VAL A 68 -11.68 2.36 -2.99
N LEU A 69 -10.94 1.29 -2.72
CA LEU A 69 -11.40 0.20 -1.86
C LEU A 69 -11.16 0.52 -0.39
N LEU A 70 -9.96 0.98 -0.06
CA LEU A 70 -9.60 1.47 1.27
C LEU A 70 -9.05 2.89 1.13
N ASP A 71 -9.50 3.79 1.99
CA ASP A 71 -9.05 5.19 2.00
C ASP A 71 -8.61 5.60 3.40
N ASN A 72 -7.83 6.68 3.48
CA ASN A 72 -7.38 7.26 4.74
C ASN A 72 -6.69 6.26 5.68
N LEU A 73 -5.86 5.40 5.12
CA LEU A 73 -5.12 4.38 5.86
C LEU A 73 -4.18 5.01 6.91
N PRO A 74 -3.89 4.30 8.02
CA PRO A 74 -3.12 4.83 9.16
C PRO A 74 -1.62 4.97 8.91
N GLY A 75 -1.12 4.53 7.78
CA GLY A 75 0.29 4.57 7.39
C GLY A 75 0.48 4.54 5.89
N TYR A 76 1.73 4.52 5.48
CA TYR A 76 2.13 4.41 4.08
C TYR A 76 1.96 2.96 3.61
N PRO A 77 0.89 2.64 2.83
CA PRO A 77 0.68 1.28 2.34
C PRO A 77 1.82 0.89 1.39
N ASP A 78 2.36 -0.30 1.58
CA ASP A 78 3.52 -0.78 0.83
C ASP A 78 3.12 -1.95 -0.07
N ASN A 79 3.42 -3.18 0.27
CA ASN A 79 3.12 -4.33 -0.57
C ASN A 79 1.79 -4.99 -0.20
N LEU A 80 1.19 -5.62 -1.21
CA LEU A 80 0.01 -6.47 -1.07
C LEU A 80 0.40 -7.93 -1.30
N MET A 81 -0.12 -8.83 -0.47
CA MET A 81 0.07 -10.26 -0.64
C MET A 81 -1.25 -11.00 -0.42
N ARG A 82 -1.59 -11.89 -1.33
CA ARG A 82 -2.74 -12.77 -1.12
C ARG A 82 -2.48 -13.71 0.05
N GLY A 83 -3.45 -13.74 0.95
CA GLY A 83 -3.51 -14.70 2.03
C GLY A 83 -4.50 -15.83 1.72
N GLN A 84 -4.84 -16.58 2.76
CA GLN A 84 -5.83 -17.66 2.69
C GLN A 84 -7.26 -17.09 2.83
N SER A 85 -8.25 -17.90 2.43
CA SER A 85 -9.68 -17.56 2.58
C SER A 85 -10.08 -16.21 1.95
N GLY A 86 -9.44 -15.82 0.85
CA GLY A 86 -9.79 -14.62 0.09
C GLY A 86 -9.29 -13.31 0.68
N ARG A 87 -8.54 -13.34 1.80
CA ARG A 87 -7.97 -12.12 2.38
C ARG A 87 -6.73 -11.64 1.64
N ILE A 88 -6.47 -10.35 1.75
CA ILE A 88 -5.30 -9.68 1.20
C ILE A 88 -4.58 -8.99 2.34
N TRP A 89 -3.31 -9.30 2.50
CA TRP A 89 -2.43 -8.67 3.49
C TRP A 89 -1.79 -7.42 2.91
N LEU A 90 -1.71 -6.39 3.74
CA LEU A 90 -1.09 -5.10 3.48
C LEU A 90 -0.11 -4.78 4.58
N GLY A 91 1.11 -4.39 4.24
CA GLY A 91 2.06 -3.83 5.18
C GLY A 91 2.13 -2.30 5.09
N PHE A 92 2.50 -1.67 6.21
CA PHE A 92 2.74 -0.24 6.28
C PHE A 92 4.23 0.02 6.52
N ALA A 93 4.87 0.67 5.55
CA ALA A 93 6.29 1.01 5.66
C ALA A 93 6.56 1.97 6.83
N LYS A 94 5.66 2.91 7.09
CA LYS A 94 5.73 3.86 8.22
C LYS A 94 4.32 4.33 8.60
N PRO A 95 4.12 4.71 9.88
CA PRO A 95 2.89 5.40 10.28
C PRO A 95 2.80 6.78 9.65
N ARG A 96 1.61 7.34 9.55
CA ARG A 96 1.40 8.73 9.14
C ARG A 96 2.09 9.70 10.07
N ASN A 97 2.48 10.84 9.54
CA ASN A 97 3.06 11.93 10.29
C ASN A 97 2.33 13.23 9.95
N ALA A 98 1.67 13.83 10.94
CA ALA A 98 0.88 15.04 10.75
C ALA A 98 1.69 16.21 10.17
N VAL A 99 2.97 16.33 10.50
CA VAL A 99 3.84 17.38 9.93
C VAL A 99 4.01 17.16 8.42
N ILE A 100 4.27 15.91 8.01
CA ILE A 100 4.43 15.56 6.59
C ILE A 100 3.10 15.74 5.84
N ASP A 101 1.99 15.31 6.44
CA ASP A 101 0.66 15.42 5.86
C ASP A 101 0.24 16.88 5.65
N ASN A 102 0.46 17.73 6.67
CA ASN A 102 0.15 19.17 6.58
C ASN A 102 1.04 19.91 5.55
N LEU A 103 2.20 19.35 5.22
CA LEU A 103 3.09 19.90 4.21
C LEU A 103 2.84 19.33 2.81
N SER A 104 1.86 18.45 2.63
CA SER A 104 1.61 17.78 1.34
C SER A 104 1.30 18.77 0.21
N GLY A 105 0.57 19.85 0.51
CA GLY A 105 0.25 20.94 -0.42
C GLY A 105 1.30 22.06 -0.51
N GLN A 106 2.44 21.98 0.20
CA GLN A 106 3.40 23.06 0.34
C GLN A 106 4.82 22.67 -0.12
N PRO A 107 5.06 22.56 -1.43
CA PRO A 107 6.31 22.02 -1.98
C PRO A 107 7.53 22.88 -1.59
N PHE A 108 7.37 24.20 -1.41
CA PHE A 108 8.46 25.06 -0.99
C PHE A 108 8.90 24.75 0.45
N LEU A 109 7.97 24.63 1.39
CA LEU A 109 8.28 24.31 2.78
C LEU A 109 8.88 22.90 2.92
N ARG A 110 8.39 21.93 2.12
CA ARG A 110 8.99 20.58 2.06
C ARG A 110 10.45 20.64 1.62
N LYS A 111 10.77 21.43 0.58
CA LYS A 111 12.16 21.63 0.13
C LYS A 111 13.03 22.27 1.21
N LEU A 112 12.48 23.21 1.96
CA LEU A 112 13.21 23.89 3.05
C LEU A 112 13.54 22.88 4.17
N ILE A 113 12.56 22.08 4.61
CA ILE A 113 12.77 21.06 5.64
C ILE A 113 13.81 20.01 5.20
N LEU A 114 13.78 19.60 3.94
CA LEU A 114 14.77 18.63 3.41
C LEU A 114 16.19 19.19 3.34
N ARG A 115 16.39 20.51 3.45
CA ARG A 115 17.70 21.17 3.55
C ARG A 115 18.21 21.26 4.99
N LEU A 116 17.36 21.01 5.98
CA LEU A 116 17.79 20.98 7.37
C LEU A 116 18.69 19.76 7.64
N PRO A 117 19.55 19.82 8.66
CA PRO A 117 20.27 18.65 9.14
C PRO A 117 19.31 17.48 9.41
N ARG A 118 19.71 16.27 9.08
CA ARG A 118 18.87 15.06 9.14
C ARG A 118 18.26 14.83 10.53
N ALA A 119 18.96 15.27 11.59
CA ALA A 119 18.47 15.19 12.98
C ALA A 119 17.20 16.02 13.24
N LEU A 120 16.90 17.00 12.40
CA LEU A 120 15.70 17.86 12.50
C LEU A 120 14.56 17.40 11.58
N TRP A 121 14.73 16.31 10.88
CA TRP A 121 13.67 15.81 10.02
C TRP A 121 12.55 15.18 10.84
N PRO A 122 11.27 15.41 10.46
CA PRO A 122 10.11 14.82 11.13
C PRO A 122 9.96 13.34 10.76
N ILE A 123 10.90 12.51 11.19
CA ILE A 123 10.90 11.07 10.90
C ILE A 123 9.95 10.37 11.88
N PRO A 124 8.94 9.62 11.41
CA PRO A 124 8.07 8.83 12.26
C PRO A 124 8.87 7.84 13.12
N ARG A 125 8.36 7.55 14.31
CA ARG A 125 8.96 6.53 15.19
C ARG A 125 8.89 5.15 14.51
N PRO A 126 9.86 4.26 14.78
CA PRO A 126 9.77 2.87 14.34
C PRO A 126 8.45 2.24 14.81
N TYR A 127 7.76 1.55 13.92
CA TYR A 127 6.46 0.95 14.18
C TYR A 127 6.24 -0.21 13.22
N GLY A 128 5.74 -1.33 13.72
CA GLY A 128 5.31 -2.45 12.90
C GLY A 128 3.79 -2.43 12.76
N HIS A 129 3.29 -2.53 11.54
CA HIS A 129 1.84 -2.54 11.28
C HIS A 129 1.52 -3.30 10.00
N VAL A 130 0.68 -4.31 10.12
CA VAL A 130 0.13 -5.04 8.98
C VAL A 130 -1.37 -5.22 9.16
N LEU A 131 -2.09 -5.21 8.06
CA LEU A 131 -3.56 -5.26 8.02
C LEU A 131 -3.99 -6.31 7.00
N ALA A 132 -5.05 -7.05 7.28
CA ALA A 132 -5.70 -7.90 6.29
C ALA A 132 -7.11 -7.40 5.99
N PHE A 133 -7.49 -7.45 4.72
CA PHE A 133 -8.81 -7.05 4.25
C PHE A 133 -9.35 -8.04 3.21
N THR A 134 -10.66 -8.03 3.02
CA THR A 134 -11.35 -8.81 2.00
C THR A 134 -11.35 -8.08 0.65
N GLU A 135 -11.69 -8.78 -0.42
CA GLU A 135 -11.83 -8.17 -1.75
C GLU A 135 -12.98 -7.14 -1.85
N SER A 136 -13.85 -7.07 -0.83
CA SER A 136 -14.88 -6.03 -0.66
C SER A 136 -14.43 -4.84 0.17
N GLY A 137 -13.20 -4.87 0.73
CA GLY A 137 -12.65 -3.78 1.54
C GLY A 137 -12.95 -3.87 3.04
N GLU A 138 -13.52 -4.98 3.52
CA GLU A 138 -13.71 -5.21 4.95
C GLU A 138 -12.37 -5.56 5.61
N VAL A 139 -11.99 -4.84 6.66
CA VAL A 139 -10.80 -5.12 7.46
C VAL A 139 -11.09 -6.30 8.38
N VAL A 140 -10.33 -7.40 8.22
CA VAL A 140 -10.50 -8.64 8.97
C VAL A 140 -9.38 -8.95 9.95
N ALA A 141 -8.26 -8.23 9.87
CA ALA A 141 -7.19 -8.27 10.87
C ALA A 141 -6.41 -6.95 10.84
N ASP A 142 -5.98 -6.52 12.03
CA ASP A 142 -5.15 -5.33 12.24
C ASP A 142 -4.12 -5.66 13.32
N LEU A 143 -2.88 -5.89 12.92
CA LEU A 143 -1.78 -6.34 13.79
C LEU A 143 -0.73 -5.24 13.90
N GLN A 144 -0.44 -4.81 15.12
CA GLN A 144 0.41 -3.66 15.38
C GLN A 144 1.50 -3.99 16.41
N ASP A 145 2.73 -3.51 16.16
CA ASP A 145 3.84 -3.51 17.09
C ASP A 145 4.28 -2.07 17.42
N PRO A 146 3.69 -1.44 18.45
CA PRO A 146 4.05 -0.09 18.85
C PRO A 146 5.44 -0.01 19.50
N SER A 147 6.04 -1.14 19.86
CA SER A 147 7.41 -1.17 20.41
C SER A 147 8.45 -0.81 19.36
N GLY A 148 8.11 -1.00 18.08
CA GLY A 148 9.03 -0.78 16.98
C GLY A 148 10.22 -1.72 16.93
N LYS A 149 10.17 -2.84 17.65
CA LYS A 149 11.24 -3.86 17.60
C LYS A 149 11.32 -4.54 16.24
N TYR A 150 10.18 -4.64 15.54
CA TYR A 150 10.09 -5.14 14.17
C TYR A 150 9.43 -4.08 13.28
N PRO A 151 10.19 -3.01 12.92
CA PRO A 151 9.64 -1.82 12.28
C PRO A 151 9.49 -1.98 10.76
N GLU A 152 8.78 -1.02 10.17
CA GLU A 152 8.70 -0.85 8.70
C GLU A 152 8.28 -2.14 8.00
N THR A 153 7.17 -2.70 8.48
CA THR A 153 6.58 -3.93 7.94
C THR A 153 6.01 -3.68 6.55
N THR A 154 6.41 -4.48 5.57
CA THR A 154 6.07 -4.24 4.17
C THR A 154 4.97 -5.13 3.65
N SER A 155 4.84 -6.34 4.19
CA SER A 155 3.80 -7.30 3.79
C SER A 155 3.76 -8.49 4.74
N VAL A 156 2.84 -9.43 4.48
CA VAL A 156 2.70 -10.70 5.19
C VAL A 156 2.53 -11.83 4.19
N THR A 157 3.35 -12.86 4.32
CA THR A 157 3.09 -14.16 3.67
C THR A 157 2.38 -15.08 4.65
N GLU A 158 1.15 -15.44 4.33
CA GLU A 158 0.31 -16.30 5.17
C GLU A 158 0.43 -17.76 4.75
N THR A 159 0.72 -18.62 5.71
CA THR A 159 0.66 -20.09 5.55
C THR A 159 -0.52 -20.66 6.35
N THR A 160 -0.63 -21.98 6.41
CA THR A 160 -1.69 -22.66 7.16
C THR A 160 -1.62 -22.36 8.66
N ASP A 161 -0.42 -22.21 9.21
CA ASP A 161 -0.13 -22.13 10.65
C ASP A 161 0.57 -20.84 11.07
N ARG A 162 1.05 -20.03 10.13
CA ARG A 162 1.90 -18.86 10.42
C ARG A 162 1.65 -17.69 9.51
N LEU A 163 2.02 -16.52 10.05
CA LEU A 163 2.14 -15.24 9.33
C LEU A 163 3.62 -14.86 9.32
N TYR A 164 4.28 -14.89 8.18
CA TYR A 164 5.65 -14.38 8.01
C TYR A 164 5.59 -12.92 7.62
N ILE A 165 6.15 -12.05 8.46
CA ILE A 165 6.09 -10.62 8.31
C ILE A 165 7.39 -10.12 7.70
N GLN A 166 7.29 -9.37 6.61
CA GLN A 166 8.43 -8.77 5.92
C GLN A 166 8.68 -7.36 6.45
N SER A 167 9.94 -6.95 6.48
CA SER A 167 10.36 -5.62 6.93
C SER A 167 11.50 -5.09 6.07
N LEU A 168 11.55 -3.76 5.88
CA LEU A 168 12.64 -3.09 5.16
C LEU A 168 13.96 -3.08 5.95
N HIS A 169 13.89 -3.04 7.28
CA HIS A 169 15.08 -2.81 8.12
C HIS A 169 15.39 -3.91 9.12
N ALA A 170 14.46 -4.83 9.38
CA ALA A 170 14.74 -5.97 10.24
C ALA A 170 15.79 -6.89 9.58
N LYS A 171 16.77 -7.34 10.37
CA LYS A 171 17.82 -8.28 9.90
C LYS A 171 17.38 -9.73 9.95
N THR A 172 16.16 -9.99 10.40
CA THR A 172 15.57 -11.32 10.57
C THR A 172 14.20 -11.38 9.94
N LEU A 173 13.74 -12.58 9.59
CA LEU A 173 12.35 -12.81 9.19
C LEU A 173 11.51 -13.02 10.46
N GLY A 174 10.55 -12.12 10.68
CA GLY A 174 9.57 -12.25 11.77
C GLY A 174 8.44 -13.19 11.41
N TRP A 175 7.87 -13.86 12.40
CA TRP A 175 6.66 -14.66 12.22
C TRP A 175 5.78 -14.64 13.48
N LEU A 176 4.48 -14.85 13.27
CA LEU A 176 3.49 -15.03 14.33
C LEU A 176 2.74 -16.35 14.09
N PRO A 177 2.32 -17.07 15.13
CA PRO A 177 1.37 -18.16 14.99
C PRO A 177 0.01 -17.60 14.54
N LYS A 178 -0.74 -18.43 13.84
CA LYS A 178 -2.09 -18.08 13.35
C LYS A 178 -3.16 -18.56 14.33
#